data_dcb7ab760788b62e53cd485c91893a77
#
_entry.id   dcb7ab760788b62e53cd485c91893a77
#
_cell.length_a   1.000
_cell.length_b   1.000
_cell.length_c   1.000
_cell.angle_alpha   90.00
_cell.angle_beta   90.00
_cell.angle_gamma   90.00
#
_symmetry.space_group_name_H-M   'P 1'
#
loop_
_entity.id
_entity.type
_entity.pdbx_description
1 polymer ?
#
loop_
_entity_poly.entity_id
_entity_poly.type
_entity_poly.pdbx_seq_one_letter_code
_entity_poly.pdbx_strand_id
1 'polypeptide(L)'
;MRILLVEDSKPLRRENEGALQRAGYEVICAEDGESALEMAQGGHPDLILLDMILPKMTGPEVLRHLKSDARTKDIPVVVLSSLSEKNRQKLMEEGADDYLEKGALMPMRGLNLLPQALENVICRINRKRGIPFSNIPVHR
;
A
#
# COMPACT_ATOMS: atom_id res chain seq x y z
N MET A 1 12.94 0.32 -4.49
CA MET A 1 11.79 0.90 -3.77
C MET A 1 11.46 0.05 -2.56
N ARG A 2 11.33 0.66 -1.41
CA ARG A 2 10.94 -0.01 -0.17
C ARG A 2 9.45 0.19 0.07
N ILE A 3 8.74 -0.92 0.27
CA ILE A 3 7.29 -0.93 0.50
C ILE A 3 7.00 -1.36 1.93
N LEU A 4 6.17 -0.58 2.62
CA LEU A 4 5.60 -1.00 3.90
C LEU A 4 4.28 -1.69 3.62
N LEU A 5 4.19 -2.97 3.93
CA LEU A 5 2.98 -3.78 3.77
C LEU A 5 2.30 -3.91 5.13
N VAL A 6 1.10 -3.36 5.26
CA VAL A 6 0.30 -3.41 6.49
C VAL A 6 -0.84 -4.40 6.30
N GLU A 7 -0.72 -5.57 6.91
CA GLU A 7 -1.68 -6.67 6.78
C GLU A 7 -1.65 -7.52 8.05
N ASP A 8 -2.81 -7.74 8.67
CA ASP A 8 -2.90 -8.52 9.91
C ASP A 8 -2.91 -10.04 9.66
N SER A 9 -3.42 -10.49 8.51
CA SER A 9 -3.43 -11.91 8.17
C SER A 9 -2.01 -12.38 7.83
N LYS A 10 -1.45 -13.22 8.66
CA LYS A 10 -0.10 -13.75 8.46
C LYS A 10 0.07 -14.51 7.13
N PRO A 11 -0.86 -15.41 6.73
CA PRO A 11 -0.73 -16.08 5.45
C PRO A 11 -0.78 -15.11 4.27
N LEU A 12 -1.69 -14.14 4.29
CA LEU A 12 -1.81 -13.15 3.21
C LEU A 12 -0.61 -12.20 3.19
N ARG A 13 -0.13 -11.79 4.37
CA ARG A 13 1.06 -10.94 4.47
C ARG A 13 2.28 -11.63 3.86
N ARG A 14 2.49 -12.92 4.19
CA ARG A 14 3.61 -13.68 3.64
C ARG A 14 3.51 -13.87 2.15
N GLU A 15 2.31 -14.14 1.65
CA GLU A 15 2.08 -14.32 0.21
C GLU A 15 2.39 -13.02 -0.55
N ASN A 16 1.88 -11.90 -0.09
CA ASN A 16 2.10 -10.61 -0.72
C ASN A 16 3.56 -10.14 -0.58
N GLU A 17 4.16 -10.36 0.60
CA GLU A 17 5.58 -10.05 0.81
C GLU A 17 6.45 -10.81 -0.18
N GLY A 18 6.23 -12.11 -0.32
CA GLY A 18 7.00 -12.93 -1.25
C GLY A 18 6.81 -12.52 -2.70
N ALA A 19 5.58 -12.21 -3.10
CA ALA A 19 5.30 -11.76 -4.46
C ALA A 19 6.00 -10.44 -4.79
N LEU A 20 5.98 -9.49 -3.87
CA LEU A 20 6.64 -8.20 -4.04
C LEU A 20 8.17 -8.33 -4.05
N GLN A 21 8.72 -9.18 -3.18
CA GLN A 21 10.17 -9.43 -3.16
C GLN A 21 10.64 -10.06 -4.47
N ARG A 22 9.88 -11.02 -5.00
CA ARG A 22 10.20 -11.64 -6.29
C ARG A 22 10.17 -10.65 -7.45
N ALA A 23 9.36 -9.59 -7.30
CA ALA A 23 9.28 -8.52 -8.30
C ALA A 23 10.38 -7.46 -8.13
N GLY A 24 11.25 -7.60 -7.13
CA GLY A 24 12.40 -6.72 -6.93
C GLY A 24 12.22 -5.64 -5.86
N TYR A 25 11.09 -5.63 -5.16
CA TYR A 25 10.86 -4.66 -4.09
C TYR A 25 11.49 -5.11 -2.78
N GLU A 26 11.97 -4.15 -1.99
CA GLU A 26 12.29 -4.37 -0.59
C GLU A 26 11.00 -4.20 0.20
N VAL A 27 10.67 -5.15 1.08
CA VAL A 27 9.41 -5.14 1.81
C VAL A 27 9.65 -5.15 3.31
N ILE A 28 9.01 -4.22 4.01
CA ILE A 28 8.91 -4.26 5.47
C ILE A 28 7.42 -4.44 5.79
N CYS A 29 7.13 -5.17 6.85
CA CYS A 29 5.76 -5.57 7.19
C CYS A 29 5.33 -5.04 8.54
N ALA A 30 4.05 -4.69 8.66
CA ALA A 30 3.40 -4.38 9.93
C ALA A 30 2.10 -5.17 10.01
N GLU A 31 1.75 -5.63 11.20
CA GLU A 31 0.56 -6.45 11.41
C GLU A 31 -0.63 -5.69 12.00
N ASP A 32 -0.40 -4.46 12.43
CA ASP A 32 -1.46 -3.59 12.99
C ASP A 32 -1.15 -2.12 12.71
N GLY A 33 -2.10 -1.25 13.06
CA GLY A 33 -1.98 0.17 12.79
C GLY A 33 -0.87 0.87 13.58
N GLU A 34 -0.68 0.47 14.82
CA GLU A 34 0.36 1.07 15.67
C GLU A 34 1.76 0.76 15.14
N SER A 35 2.02 -0.51 14.83
CA SER A 35 3.29 -0.91 14.19
C SER A 35 3.49 -0.23 12.84
N ALA A 36 2.40 -0.08 12.08
CA ALA A 36 2.47 0.60 10.77
C ALA A 36 2.93 2.04 10.92
N LEU A 37 2.41 2.77 11.90
CA LEU A 37 2.81 4.16 12.13
C LEU A 37 4.27 4.26 12.55
N GLU A 38 4.73 3.38 13.45
CA GLU A 38 6.12 3.33 13.87
C GLU A 38 7.06 3.05 12.69
N MET A 39 6.71 2.08 11.87
CA MET A 39 7.53 1.70 10.73
C MET A 39 7.51 2.75 9.61
N ALA A 40 6.41 3.45 9.44
CA ALA A 40 6.34 4.56 8.49
C ALA A 40 7.25 5.71 8.90
N GLN A 41 7.34 5.99 10.20
CA GLN A 41 8.17 7.05 10.73
C GLN A 41 9.66 6.71 10.72
N GLY A 42 10.01 5.47 11.11
CA GLY A 42 11.40 5.05 11.28
C GLY A 42 11.99 4.23 10.14
N GLY A 43 11.14 3.57 9.37
CA GLY A 43 11.58 2.65 8.31
C GLY A 43 11.80 3.29 6.94
N HIS A 44 11.44 4.53 6.77
CA HIS A 44 11.57 5.29 5.52
C HIS A 44 11.04 4.54 4.28
N PRO A 45 9.77 4.07 4.28
CA PRO A 45 9.23 3.43 3.10
C PRO A 45 8.98 4.44 1.99
N ASP A 46 9.08 3.98 0.75
CA ASP A 46 8.78 4.80 -0.42
C ASP A 46 7.29 4.76 -0.78
N LEU A 47 6.59 3.74 -0.28
CA LEU A 47 5.17 3.53 -0.52
C LEU A 47 4.60 2.64 0.57
N ILE A 48 3.35 2.89 0.94
CA ILE A 48 2.64 2.10 1.95
C ILE A 48 1.44 1.41 1.29
N LEU A 49 1.38 0.08 1.45
CA LEU A 49 0.20 -0.72 1.10
C LEU A 49 -0.56 -0.98 2.39
N LEU A 50 -1.76 -0.41 2.49
CA LEU A 50 -2.53 -0.38 3.73
C LEU A 50 -3.84 -1.14 3.61
N ASP A 51 -4.00 -2.21 4.39
CA ASP A 51 -5.27 -2.91 4.53
C ASP A 51 -6.24 -2.05 5.34
N MET A 52 -7.50 -2.00 4.90
CA MET A 52 -8.54 -1.23 5.59
C MET A 52 -9.08 -1.91 6.84
N ILE A 53 -8.95 -3.23 6.95
CA ILE A 53 -9.44 -3.99 8.12
C ILE A 53 -8.25 -4.45 8.94
N LEU A 54 -8.01 -3.75 10.05
CA LEU A 54 -6.89 -4.02 10.95
C LEU A 54 -7.39 -4.12 12.39
N PRO A 55 -6.70 -4.90 13.24
CA PRO A 55 -7.00 -4.91 14.67
C PRO A 55 -6.51 -3.62 15.34
N LYS A 56 -7.07 -3.29 16.47
CA LYS A 56 -6.71 -2.14 17.34
C LYS A 56 -7.01 -0.78 16.74
N MET A 57 -6.55 -0.52 15.51
CA MET A 57 -6.75 0.75 14.82
C MET A 57 -7.21 0.45 13.40
N THR A 58 -8.30 1.08 12.95
CA THR A 58 -8.82 0.84 11.59
C THR A 58 -7.91 1.41 10.52
N GLY A 59 -8.01 0.89 9.29
CA GLY A 59 -7.27 1.42 8.15
C GLY A 59 -7.49 2.92 7.93
N PRO A 60 -8.75 3.42 7.95
CA PRO A 60 -8.99 4.85 7.84
C PRO A 60 -8.32 5.69 8.93
N GLU A 61 -8.27 5.19 10.18
CA GLU A 61 -7.57 5.88 11.26
C GLU A 61 -6.06 5.95 10.99
N VAL A 62 -5.47 4.84 10.53
CA VAL A 62 -4.05 4.81 10.15
C VAL A 62 -3.79 5.82 9.04
N LEU A 63 -4.64 5.85 8.03
CA LEU A 63 -4.52 6.78 6.90
C LEU A 63 -4.53 8.24 7.39
N ARG A 64 -5.47 8.58 8.28
CA ARG A 64 -5.54 9.94 8.83
C ARG A 64 -4.27 10.31 9.59
N HIS A 65 -3.75 9.40 10.42
CA HIS A 65 -2.50 9.63 11.16
C HIS A 65 -1.32 9.83 10.21
N LEU A 66 -1.20 8.98 9.17
CA LEU A 66 -0.13 9.09 8.20
C LEU A 66 -0.17 10.44 7.47
N LYS A 67 -1.35 10.89 7.08
CA LYS A 67 -1.50 12.11 6.29
C LYS A 67 -1.45 13.40 7.13
N SER A 68 -1.56 13.29 8.44
CA SER A 68 -1.45 14.46 9.33
C SER A 68 -0.08 14.60 10.00
N ASP A 69 0.83 13.64 9.85
CA ASP A 69 2.19 13.70 10.41
C ASP A 69 3.15 14.20 9.33
N ALA A 70 3.92 15.25 9.66
CA ALA A 70 4.88 15.86 8.74
C ALA A 70 5.94 14.86 8.23
N ARG A 71 6.24 13.81 9.03
CA ARG A 71 7.24 12.79 8.68
C ARG A 71 6.73 11.77 7.65
N THR A 72 5.42 11.62 7.51
CA THR A 72 4.81 10.56 6.71
C THR A 72 3.80 11.05 5.67
N LYS A 73 3.35 12.28 5.76
CA LYS A 73 2.27 12.81 4.91
C LYS A 73 2.55 12.73 3.40
N ASP A 74 3.81 12.78 3.00
CA ASP A 74 4.19 12.77 1.59
C ASP A 74 4.45 11.35 1.05
N ILE A 75 4.43 10.33 1.93
CA ILE A 75 4.58 8.94 1.49
C ILE A 75 3.28 8.50 0.81
N PRO A 76 3.34 7.99 -0.44
CA PRO A 76 2.14 7.49 -1.10
C PRO A 76 1.52 6.33 -0.33
N VAL A 77 0.21 6.39 -0.15
CA VAL A 77 -0.55 5.31 0.52
C VAL A 77 -1.53 4.71 -0.48
N VAL A 78 -1.37 3.42 -0.75
CA VAL A 78 -2.26 2.65 -1.60
C VAL A 78 -3.10 1.75 -0.70
N VAL A 79 -4.41 1.90 -0.77
CA VAL A 79 -5.33 1.14 0.06
C VAL A 79 -5.64 -0.21 -0.59
N LEU A 80 -5.52 -1.28 0.21
CA LEU A 80 -5.99 -2.61 -0.16
C LEU A 80 -7.30 -2.86 0.56
N SER A 81 -8.37 -3.14 -0.18
CA SER A 81 -9.67 -3.31 0.44
C SER A 81 -10.53 -4.33 -0.30
N SER A 82 -11.35 -5.07 0.48
CA SER A 82 -12.42 -5.89 -0.06
C SER A 82 -13.72 -5.11 -0.24
N LEU A 83 -13.71 -3.82 0.13
CA LEU A 83 -14.89 -2.95 0.06
C LEU A 83 -15.20 -2.55 -1.39
N SER A 84 -16.49 -2.24 -1.66
CA SER A 84 -16.94 -1.83 -2.97
C SER A 84 -16.41 -0.47 -3.40
N GLU A 85 -16.51 -0.16 -4.69
CA GLU A 85 -16.10 1.12 -5.26
C GLU A 85 -16.74 2.34 -4.61
N LYS A 86 -17.91 2.18 -3.98
CA LYS A 86 -18.57 3.28 -3.26
C LYS A 86 -17.70 3.87 -2.16
N ASN A 87 -16.84 3.04 -1.55
CA ASN A 87 -15.94 3.47 -0.50
C ASN A 87 -14.62 4.03 -1.05
N ARG A 88 -14.32 3.77 -2.31
CA ARG A 88 -13.10 4.25 -2.95
C ARG A 88 -13.01 5.77 -2.92
N GLN A 89 -14.07 6.45 -3.34
CA GLN A 89 -14.09 7.90 -3.37
C GLN A 89 -13.86 8.50 -1.98
N LYS A 90 -14.51 7.93 -0.96
CA LYS A 90 -14.34 8.38 0.42
C LYS A 90 -12.90 8.22 0.89
N LEU A 91 -12.28 7.09 0.59
CA LEU A 91 -10.88 6.84 0.98
C LEU A 91 -9.91 7.77 0.25
N MET A 92 -10.18 8.07 -1.02
CA MET A 92 -9.38 9.03 -1.77
C MET A 92 -9.51 10.43 -1.20
N GLU A 93 -10.71 10.82 -0.76
CA GLU A 93 -10.94 12.11 -0.10
C GLU A 93 -10.21 12.19 1.25
N GLU A 94 -10.06 11.07 1.95
CA GLU A 94 -9.33 11.00 3.23
C GLU A 94 -7.81 11.01 3.05
N GLY A 95 -7.31 10.98 1.81
CA GLY A 95 -5.90 11.13 1.51
C GLY A 95 -5.21 9.91 0.90
N ALA A 96 -5.93 8.84 0.61
CA ALA A 96 -5.35 7.71 -0.11
C ALA A 96 -4.90 8.15 -1.50
N ASP A 97 -3.73 7.72 -1.92
CA ASP A 97 -3.20 8.06 -3.25
C ASP A 97 -3.76 7.15 -4.34
N ASP A 98 -4.08 5.92 -4.01
CA ASP A 98 -4.77 4.99 -4.92
C ASP A 98 -5.44 3.86 -4.12
N TYR A 99 -6.12 2.99 -4.83
CA TYR A 99 -6.95 1.93 -4.25
C TYR A 99 -6.81 0.66 -5.09
N LEU A 100 -6.67 -0.49 -4.42
CA LEU A 100 -6.67 -1.80 -5.06
C LEU A 100 -7.71 -2.70 -4.35
N GLU A 101 -8.50 -3.41 -5.14
CA GLU A 101 -9.48 -4.36 -4.62
C GLU A 101 -8.81 -5.71 -4.40
N LYS A 102 -8.86 -6.21 -3.16
CA LYS A 102 -8.22 -7.48 -2.78
C LYS A 102 -8.68 -8.66 -3.64
N GLY A 103 -9.98 -8.76 -3.92
CA GLY A 103 -10.53 -9.86 -4.69
C GLY A 103 -10.01 -9.96 -6.11
N ALA A 104 -9.62 -8.84 -6.70
CA ALA A 104 -9.09 -8.81 -8.05
C ALA A 104 -7.62 -9.19 -8.14
N LEU A 105 -6.89 -9.22 -7.01
CA LEU A 105 -5.45 -9.47 -6.99
C LEU A 105 -5.09 -10.96 -7.02
N MET A 106 -6.00 -11.81 -6.56
CA MET A 106 -5.80 -13.27 -6.53
C MET A 106 -7.00 -13.96 -7.15
N PRO A 107 -7.18 -13.85 -8.50
CA PRO A 107 -8.36 -14.40 -9.17
C PRO A 107 -8.38 -15.92 -9.21
N MET A 108 -7.24 -16.56 -9.02
CA MET A 108 -7.14 -18.01 -8.94
C MET A 108 -5.94 -18.41 -8.09
N ARG A 109 -5.97 -19.64 -7.60
CA ARG A 109 -4.90 -20.18 -6.76
C ARG A 109 -3.56 -20.16 -7.50
N GLY A 110 -2.53 -19.66 -6.81
CA GLY A 110 -1.17 -19.60 -7.35
C GLY A 110 -0.90 -18.36 -8.23
N LEU A 111 -1.90 -17.51 -8.45
CA LEU A 111 -1.73 -16.29 -9.24
C LEU A 111 -1.92 -15.07 -8.34
N ASN A 112 -0.85 -14.29 -8.18
CA ASN A 112 -0.89 -13.04 -7.43
C ASN A 112 -0.55 -11.88 -8.37
N LEU A 113 -1.54 -11.01 -8.62
CA LEU A 113 -1.43 -9.87 -9.53
C LEU A 113 -1.00 -8.57 -8.83
N LEU A 114 -0.72 -8.63 -7.53
CA LEU A 114 -0.32 -7.43 -6.78
C LEU A 114 0.88 -6.71 -7.37
N PRO A 115 1.98 -7.39 -7.74
CA PRO A 115 3.14 -6.68 -8.29
C PRO A 115 2.81 -5.88 -9.55
N GLN A 116 2.01 -6.45 -10.46
CA GLN A 116 1.62 -5.78 -11.71
C GLN A 116 0.67 -4.63 -11.45
N ALA A 117 -0.32 -4.84 -10.57
CA ALA A 117 -1.26 -3.80 -10.17
C ALA A 117 -0.53 -2.63 -9.50
N LEU A 118 0.45 -2.94 -8.65
CA LEU A 118 1.24 -1.93 -7.96
C LEU A 118 2.09 -1.12 -8.94
N GLU A 119 2.69 -1.74 -9.94
CA GLU A 119 3.46 -1.03 -10.95
C GLU A 119 2.59 0.01 -11.67
N ASN A 120 1.37 -0.37 -12.04
CA ASN A 120 0.42 0.54 -12.66
C ASN A 120 0.03 1.69 -11.72
N VAL A 121 -0.17 1.39 -10.45
CA VAL A 121 -0.48 2.39 -9.42
C VAL A 121 0.67 3.38 -9.26
N ILE A 122 1.89 2.91 -9.17
CA ILE A 122 3.09 3.75 -9.06
C ILE A 122 3.16 4.72 -10.23
N CYS A 123 2.91 4.24 -11.45
CA CYS A 123 2.88 5.09 -12.63
C CYS A 123 1.81 6.18 -12.52
N ARG A 124 0.61 5.83 -12.06
CA ARG A 124 -0.48 6.83 -11.89
C ARG A 124 -0.12 7.88 -10.84
N ILE A 125 0.41 7.46 -9.69
CA ILE A 125 0.79 8.35 -8.61
C ILE A 125 1.89 9.31 -9.07
N ASN A 126 2.92 8.81 -9.71
CA ASN A 126 4.03 9.63 -10.18
C ASN A 126 3.56 10.64 -11.24
N ARG A 127 2.64 10.25 -12.09
CA ARG A 127 2.05 11.13 -13.09
C ARG A 127 1.28 12.28 -12.43
N LYS A 128 0.47 11.97 -11.42
CA LYS A 128 -0.29 12.98 -10.65
C LYS A 128 0.62 13.96 -9.92
N ARG A 129 1.77 13.49 -9.45
CA ARG A 129 2.74 14.31 -8.72
C ARG A 129 3.71 15.06 -9.64
N GLY A 130 3.57 14.88 -10.95
CA GLY A 130 4.44 15.55 -11.93
C GLY A 130 5.84 14.97 -12.01
N ILE A 131 6.05 13.74 -11.55
CA ILE A 131 7.34 13.07 -11.62
C ILE A 131 7.54 12.57 -13.06
N PRO A 132 8.68 12.90 -13.72
CA PRO A 132 8.95 12.44 -15.08
C PRO A 132 8.92 10.91 -15.19
N PHE A 133 8.42 10.39 -16.30
CA PHE A 133 8.32 8.95 -16.54
C PHE A 133 9.65 8.24 -16.37
N SER A 134 10.75 8.88 -16.79
CA SER A 134 12.09 8.34 -16.66
C SER A 134 12.54 8.10 -15.21
N ASN A 135 11.90 8.74 -14.25
CA ASN A 135 12.23 8.62 -12.82
C ASN A 135 11.31 7.67 -12.09
N ILE A 136 10.41 6.97 -12.80
CA ILE A 136 9.52 5.99 -12.20
C ILE A 136 10.32 4.73 -11.87
N PRO A 137 10.29 4.24 -10.61
CA PRO A 137 10.96 3.01 -10.25
C PRO A 137 10.44 1.84 -11.09
N VAL A 138 11.34 1.12 -11.74
CA VAL A 138 10.99 -0.07 -12.52
C VAL A 138 11.77 -1.24 -11.95
N HIS A 139 11.07 -2.30 -11.59
CA HIS A 139 11.65 -3.53 -11.05
C HIS A 139 11.53 -4.63 -12.09
N ARG A 140 12.66 -5.19 -12.44
CA ARG A 140 12.75 -6.26 -13.42
C ARG A 140 13.37 -7.51 -12.82
#